data_84d8c3279c883a29f7ef00c6c43c041c
#
_entry.id   84d8c3279c883a29f7ef00c6c43c041c
#
_cell.length_a   1.000
_cell.length_b   1.000
_cell.length_c   1.000
_cell.angle_alpha   90.00
_cell.angle_beta   90.00
_cell.angle_gamma   90.00
#
_symmetry.space_group_name_H-M   'P 1'
#
loop_
_entity.id
_entity.type
_entity.pdbx_description
1 polymer ?
#
loop_
_entity_poly.entity_id
_entity_poly.type
_entity_poly.pdbx_seq_one_letter_code
_entity_poly.pdbx_strand_id
1 'polypeptide(L)'
;DIDECQQGHCHPDAFCYNTPGSFSCQCKAGYRGDGFQCVLGGVVKTKCQHEKEVALGSGGTFFQREIRVGQFIPQCDEHGNYVPTQCHGSTGYCWCVDRDGNEIDGTRSGPGVRPPCLSTAAPPVGIGPSVRPDTIPLPPGTHLLFAQSGKIEHVPLEGNNMKKNGAKALLHIPDKVIIGVAYDCMDKMVYWTDISGPSISRASLHGGEPTTIIRTDLGSPEGIALDHLGRNIFWTDSQLDRIEVARLDGRQRRILFDTGLVNPRAIVVDPVRGNLYWTDWNREAPKIETSYMDGTNRRILVKDDLGLPNGLTFDPYSSMLCWVDAGTKRLECMNPNQLGRRKIVEGIQYPFGVTSYGKNLYYTDWRRDAVVAVDRMISVENDNFQPHKRSRLYGITTAFAQCPGGN
;
A
#
# COMPACT_ATOMS: atom_id res chain seq x y z
N ASP A 1 25.06 47.20 -3.40
CA ASP A 1 24.17 46.71 -2.34
C ASP A 1 24.93 45.67 -1.51
N ILE A 2 24.91 45.81 -0.20
CA ILE A 2 25.57 44.85 0.69
C ILE A 2 24.59 43.67 0.83
N ASP A 3 25.09 42.43 0.62
CA ASP A 3 24.27 41.24 0.82
C ASP A 3 24.31 40.88 2.32
N GLU A 4 23.31 41.33 3.04
CA GLU A 4 23.18 41.10 4.49
C GLU A 4 22.95 39.61 4.81
N CYS A 5 22.52 38.81 3.84
CA CYS A 5 22.37 37.35 4.04
C CYS A 5 23.69 36.63 4.30
N GLN A 6 24.82 37.19 3.85
CA GLN A 6 26.14 36.63 4.15
C GLN A 6 26.59 36.84 5.61
N GLN A 7 25.93 37.70 6.33
CA GLN A 7 26.28 38.03 7.72
C GLN A 7 25.51 37.21 8.76
N GLY A 8 24.62 36.30 8.32
CA GLY A 8 23.96 35.32 9.20
C GLY A 8 22.92 35.94 10.16
N HIS A 9 22.24 36.99 9.75
CA HIS A 9 21.26 37.67 10.58
C HIS A 9 19.93 36.93 10.80
N CYS A 10 19.62 35.94 9.93
CA CYS A 10 18.41 35.10 10.07
C CYS A 10 18.68 33.90 10.97
N HIS A 11 17.59 33.36 11.52
CA HIS A 11 17.66 32.12 12.30
C HIS A 11 18.23 30.94 11.43
N PRO A 12 18.99 29.99 11.99
CA PRO A 12 19.52 28.84 11.24
C PRO A 12 18.44 28.05 10.47
N ASP A 13 17.22 28.04 10.98
CA ASP A 13 16.06 27.41 10.35
C ASP A 13 15.17 28.42 9.59
N ALA A 14 15.76 29.50 9.10
CA ALA A 14 15.12 30.44 8.19
C ALA A 14 15.87 30.50 6.85
N PHE A 15 15.15 30.93 5.83
CA PHE A 15 15.72 31.40 4.56
C PHE A 15 15.93 32.89 4.65
N CYS A 16 17.06 33.36 4.13
CA CYS A 16 17.35 34.78 3.99
C CYS A 16 17.18 35.20 2.54
N TYR A 17 16.49 36.31 2.31
CA TYR A 17 16.28 36.89 1.00
C TYR A 17 16.87 38.32 1.01
N ASN A 18 17.91 38.54 0.20
CA ASN A 18 18.46 39.88 0.03
C ASN A 18 17.54 40.73 -0.88
N THR A 19 17.28 41.96 -0.49
CA THR A 19 16.47 42.92 -1.24
C THR A 19 17.26 44.24 -1.36
N PRO A 20 17.00 45.07 -2.39
CA PRO A 20 17.70 46.34 -2.52
C PRO A 20 17.58 47.23 -1.28
N GLY A 21 18.70 47.40 -0.53
CA GLY A 21 18.78 48.21 0.67
C GLY A 21 18.22 47.56 1.94
N SER A 22 17.91 46.27 1.94
CA SER A 22 17.41 45.52 3.10
C SER A 22 17.45 44.02 2.86
N PHE A 23 17.04 43.23 3.84
CA PHE A 23 16.87 41.77 3.74
C PHE A 23 15.62 41.34 4.47
N SER A 24 15.15 40.13 4.18
CA SER A 24 14.04 39.50 4.88
C SER A 24 14.36 38.07 5.26
N CYS A 25 13.86 37.64 6.41
CA CYS A 25 14.00 36.30 6.90
C CYS A 25 12.64 35.60 6.89
N GLN A 26 12.60 34.30 6.49
CA GLN A 26 11.39 33.52 6.51
C GLN A 26 11.70 32.13 7.05
N CYS A 27 10.98 31.70 8.09
CA CYS A 27 11.19 30.36 8.66
C CYS A 27 10.98 29.26 7.60
N LYS A 28 11.84 28.24 7.63
CA LYS A 28 11.72 27.03 6.79
C LYS A 28 10.41 26.31 7.06
N ALA A 29 9.99 25.49 6.12
CA ALA A 29 8.80 24.63 6.27
C ALA A 29 8.93 23.78 7.54
N GLY A 30 7.90 23.77 8.39
CA GLY A 30 7.90 23.09 9.69
C GLY A 30 8.29 23.98 10.87
N TYR A 31 8.73 25.21 10.63
CA TYR A 31 9.06 26.21 11.67
C TYR A 31 8.14 27.40 11.58
N ARG A 32 7.87 28.02 12.73
CA ARG A 32 7.07 29.26 12.86
C ARG A 32 7.87 30.34 13.59
N GLY A 33 7.66 31.56 13.17
CA GLY A 33 8.30 32.74 13.72
C GLY A 33 8.42 33.86 12.70
N ASP A 34 9.18 34.88 13.06
CA ASP A 34 9.42 36.05 12.23
C ASP A 34 10.63 35.89 11.29
N GLY A 35 11.26 34.73 11.30
CA GLY A 35 12.48 34.44 10.54
C GLY A 35 13.77 34.77 11.30
N PHE A 36 13.73 35.65 12.30
CA PHE A 36 14.83 35.91 13.24
C PHE A 36 14.78 34.94 14.43
N GLN A 37 13.57 34.53 14.79
CA GLN A 37 13.30 33.45 15.72
C GLN A 37 12.37 32.44 15.02
N CYS A 38 12.86 31.23 14.79
CA CYS A 38 12.09 30.13 14.24
C CYS A 38 12.07 28.99 15.26
N VAL A 39 10.90 28.70 15.78
CA VAL A 39 10.68 27.55 16.65
C VAL A 39 10.05 26.44 15.83
N LEU A 40 10.42 25.20 16.10
CA LEU A 40 9.77 24.05 15.48
C LEU A 40 8.27 24.21 15.70
N GLY A 41 7.52 24.40 14.60
CA GLY A 41 6.08 24.53 14.65
C GLY A 41 5.52 23.22 15.17
N GLY A 42 5.30 23.13 16.47
CA GLY A 42 4.48 22.07 17.03
C GLY A 42 3.17 22.07 16.22
N VAL A 43 2.76 20.92 15.74
CA VAL A 43 1.46 20.73 15.10
C VAL A 43 0.45 21.43 16.00
N VAL A 44 -0.20 22.49 15.51
CA VAL A 44 -1.31 23.10 16.26
C VAL A 44 -2.36 22.02 16.33
N LYS A 45 -2.42 21.39 17.49
CA LYS A 45 -3.39 20.34 17.75
C LYS A 45 -4.77 20.95 17.61
N THR A 46 -5.62 20.28 16.88
CA THR A 46 -7.02 20.65 16.77
C THR A 46 -7.72 20.47 18.12
N LYS A 47 -8.91 21.01 18.25
CA LYS A 47 -9.73 20.86 19.44
C LYS A 47 -9.93 19.38 19.80
N CYS A 48 -10.26 18.55 18.82
CA CYS A 48 -10.44 17.10 19.01
C CYS A 48 -9.15 16.42 19.52
N GLN A 49 -8.02 16.72 18.90
CA GLN A 49 -6.73 16.14 19.33
C GLN A 49 -6.34 16.56 20.75
N HIS A 50 -6.60 17.82 21.08
CA HIS A 50 -6.35 18.34 22.44
C HIS A 50 -7.26 17.66 23.47
N GLU A 51 -8.55 17.54 23.20
CA GLU A 51 -9.50 16.86 24.10
C GLU A 51 -9.19 15.37 24.25
N LYS A 52 -8.77 14.71 23.16
CA LYS A 52 -8.33 13.31 23.18
C LYS A 52 -7.12 13.12 24.08
N GLU A 53 -6.12 14.01 24.00
CA GLU A 53 -4.93 13.94 24.87
C GLU A 53 -5.26 14.21 26.34
N VAL A 54 -6.10 15.17 26.60
CA VAL A 54 -6.59 15.44 27.97
C VAL A 54 -7.31 14.21 28.52
N ALA A 55 -8.14 13.57 27.72
CA ALA A 55 -8.85 12.33 28.10
C ALA A 55 -7.89 11.15 28.31
N LEU A 56 -6.79 11.08 27.57
CA LEU A 56 -5.75 10.04 27.72
C LEU A 56 -4.70 10.36 28.79
N GLY A 57 -4.76 11.54 29.44
CA GLY A 57 -3.82 11.93 30.49
C GLY A 57 -2.44 12.35 29.98
N SER A 58 -2.26 12.59 28.66
CA SER A 58 -0.95 12.86 28.03
C SER A 58 -0.54 14.34 28.00
N GLY A 59 -1.28 15.24 28.62
CA GLY A 59 -1.01 16.70 28.65
C GLY A 59 -0.11 17.07 29.80
N GLY A 60 1.14 17.29 29.52
CA GLY A 60 2.32 17.76 30.22
C GLY A 60 2.24 18.29 31.65
N THR A 61 3.28 17.95 32.41
CA THR A 61 3.75 18.30 33.75
C THR A 61 3.15 17.57 34.95
N PHE A 62 3.98 16.65 35.47
CA PHE A 62 4.10 16.23 36.89
C PHE A 62 2.84 16.05 37.76
N PHE A 63 1.80 15.40 37.31
CA PHE A 63 0.89 14.64 38.17
C PHE A 63 0.26 13.54 37.34
N GLN A 64 0.56 12.29 37.71
CA GLN A 64 -0.18 11.10 37.21
C GLN A 64 -1.66 11.25 37.64
N ARG A 65 -2.50 11.73 36.70
CA ARG A 65 -3.93 11.55 36.83
C ARG A 65 -4.25 10.14 36.38
N GLU A 66 -4.73 9.34 37.31
CA GLU A 66 -5.30 8.03 37.00
C GLU A 66 -6.38 8.17 35.93
N ILE A 67 -6.22 7.42 34.84
CA ILE A 67 -7.25 7.29 33.80
C ILE A 67 -8.47 6.70 34.50
N ARG A 68 -9.53 7.50 34.62
CA ARG A 68 -10.78 7.01 35.22
C ARG A 68 -11.41 5.97 34.27
N VAL A 69 -11.52 4.75 34.75
CA VAL A 69 -12.23 3.69 34.03
C VAL A 69 -13.64 4.19 33.67
N GLY A 70 -13.97 4.17 32.38
CA GLY A 70 -15.26 4.64 31.89
C GLY A 70 -15.30 6.07 31.38
N GLN A 71 -14.14 6.75 31.22
CA GLN A 71 -14.09 8.09 30.64
C GLN A 71 -14.28 8.02 29.10
N PHE A 72 -15.06 8.98 28.57
CA PHE A 72 -15.20 9.14 27.12
C PHE A 72 -13.90 9.69 26.52
N ILE A 73 -13.44 9.08 25.43
CA ILE A 73 -12.27 9.50 24.65
C ILE A 73 -12.75 9.91 23.27
N PRO A 74 -12.61 11.19 22.87
CA PRO A 74 -13.00 11.65 21.54
C PRO A 74 -12.27 10.92 20.43
N GLN A 75 -12.98 10.62 19.34
CA GLN A 75 -12.42 10.01 18.14
C GLN A 75 -12.18 11.12 17.09
N CYS A 76 -10.92 11.25 16.66
CA CYS A 76 -10.50 12.25 15.68
C CYS A 76 -10.07 11.55 14.39
N ASP A 77 -10.36 12.18 13.26
CA ASP A 77 -9.88 11.76 11.96
C ASP A 77 -8.39 12.10 11.75
N GLU A 78 -7.84 11.77 10.60
CA GLU A 78 -6.44 12.03 10.24
C GLU A 78 -6.09 13.53 10.13
N HIS A 79 -7.10 14.39 9.93
CA HIS A 79 -6.95 15.83 9.89
C HIS A 79 -7.14 16.48 11.27
N GLY A 80 -7.47 15.67 12.27
CA GLY A 80 -7.70 16.10 13.63
C GLY A 80 -9.11 16.64 13.91
N ASN A 81 -10.06 16.45 12.98
CA ASN A 81 -11.46 16.80 13.22
C ASN A 81 -12.17 15.68 13.98
N TYR A 82 -13.31 15.99 14.61
CA TYR A 82 -14.12 14.95 15.21
C TYR A 82 -14.69 14.03 14.13
N VAL A 83 -14.53 12.72 14.33
CA VAL A 83 -15.28 11.74 13.53
C VAL A 83 -16.77 11.97 13.76
N PRO A 84 -17.60 12.08 12.70
CA PRO A 84 -19.02 12.41 12.85
C PRO A 84 -19.80 11.53 13.80
N THR A 85 -19.43 10.25 13.92
CA THR A 85 -20.00 9.30 14.87
C THR A 85 -19.02 9.07 16.00
N GLN A 86 -19.37 9.50 17.20
CA GLN A 86 -18.63 9.26 18.44
C GLN A 86 -19.25 8.10 19.20
N CYS A 87 -18.41 7.23 19.76
CA CYS A 87 -18.89 6.08 20.54
C CYS A 87 -18.17 6.02 21.89
N HIS A 88 -18.92 5.74 22.95
CA HIS A 88 -18.36 5.57 24.29
C HIS A 88 -17.86 4.14 24.47
N GLY A 89 -16.56 3.97 24.62
CA GLY A 89 -15.91 2.66 24.63
C GLY A 89 -16.42 1.67 25.67
N SER A 90 -16.79 2.13 26.87
CA SER A 90 -17.23 1.24 27.96
C SER A 90 -18.73 0.95 27.96
N THR A 91 -19.55 1.85 27.41
CA THR A 91 -21.02 1.70 27.39
C THR A 91 -21.55 1.25 26.04
N GLY A 92 -20.79 1.42 24.97
CA GLY A 92 -21.18 1.08 23.61
C GLY A 92 -22.21 2.02 22.97
N TYR A 93 -22.65 3.09 23.68
CA TYR A 93 -23.52 4.10 23.11
C TYR A 93 -22.79 4.97 22.08
N CYS A 94 -23.43 5.25 20.95
CA CYS A 94 -22.92 6.09 19.91
C CYS A 94 -23.88 7.26 19.63
N TRP A 95 -23.33 8.41 19.19
CA TRP A 95 -24.10 9.62 18.83
C TRP A 95 -23.38 10.39 17.73
N CYS A 96 -24.11 11.26 17.07
CA CYS A 96 -23.53 12.17 16.07
C CYS A 96 -23.05 13.46 16.73
N VAL A 97 -21.97 14.01 16.20
CA VAL A 97 -21.43 15.32 16.62
C VAL A 97 -21.31 16.28 15.44
N ASP A 98 -21.37 17.55 15.74
CA ASP A 98 -21.08 18.63 14.81
C ASP A 98 -19.57 18.82 14.66
N ARG A 99 -19.14 19.83 13.87
CA ARG A 99 -17.72 20.13 13.63
C ARG A 99 -16.95 20.51 14.90
N ASP A 100 -17.65 21.03 15.88
CA ASP A 100 -17.09 21.48 17.15
C ASP A 100 -17.08 20.39 18.23
N GLY A 101 -17.57 19.20 17.87
CA GLY A 101 -17.63 18.03 18.77
C GLY A 101 -18.87 18.01 19.68
N ASN A 102 -19.85 18.90 19.48
CA ASN A 102 -21.09 18.91 20.26
C ASN A 102 -22.02 17.82 19.78
N GLU A 103 -22.64 17.10 20.72
CA GLU A 103 -23.64 16.08 20.42
C GLU A 103 -24.85 16.68 19.69
N ILE A 104 -25.29 16.02 18.62
CA ILE A 104 -26.51 16.40 17.89
C ILE A 104 -27.68 15.71 18.57
N ASP A 105 -28.61 16.49 19.09
CA ASP A 105 -29.79 15.99 19.84
C ASP A 105 -30.56 14.93 19.04
N GLY A 106 -31.00 13.88 19.74
CA GLY A 106 -31.82 12.81 19.17
C GLY A 106 -31.06 11.78 18.33
N THR A 107 -29.73 11.88 18.22
CA THR A 107 -28.90 10.94 17.44
C THR A 107 -28.32 9.80 18.28
N ARG A 108 -28.44 9.85 19.59
CA ARG A 108 -27.88 8.83 20.48
C ARG A 108 -28.59 7.49 20.30
N SER A 109 -27.82 6.48 19.96
CA SER A 109 -28.29 5.10 19.73
C SER A 109 -27.83 4.17 20.85
N GLY A 110 -28.55 3.07 21.03
CA GLY A 110 -28.23 2.04 22.03
C GLY A 110 -26.88 1.34 21.80
N PRO A 111 -26.42 0.55 22.80
CA PRO A 111 -25.15 -0.13 22.74
C PRO A 111 -24.99 -0.99 21.49
N GLY A 112 -23.87 -0.81 20.75
CA GLY A 112 -23.57 -1.59 19.56
C GLY A 112 -24.26 -1.12 18.27
N VAL A 113 -25.12 -0.09 18.33
CA VAL A 113 -25.78 0.50 17.16
C VAL A 113 -25.08 1.82 16.80
N ARG A 114 -24.60 1.95 15.57
CA ARG A 114 -24.03 3.20 15.07
C ARG A 114 -25.09 4.01 14.34
N PRO A 115 -25.36 5.26 14.78
CA PRO A 115 -26.28 6.12 14.05
C PRO A 115 -25.69 6.56 12.71
N PRO A 116 -26.51 6.78 11.67
CA PRO A 116 -26.04 7.30 10.38
C PRO A 116 -25.77 8.81 10.50
N CYS A 117 -24.58 9.17 10.96
CA CYS A 117 -24.17 10.56 11.10
C CYS A 117 -23.72 11.13 9.76
N LEU A 118 -24.38 12.18 9.29
CA LEU A 118 -23.95 12.95 8.12
C LEU A 118 -22.81 13.89 8.53
N SER A 119 -21.67 13.82 7.84
CA SER A 119 -20.65 14.85 7.98
C SER A 119 -21.22 16.19 7.47
N THR A 120 -21.38 17.19 8.35
CA THR A 120 -21.77 18.55 7.97
C THR A 120 -20.64 19.21 7.20
N ALA A 121 -20.51 18.91 5.92
CA ALA A 121 -19.80 19.74 4.96
C ALA A 121 -20.80 20.72 4.33
N ALA A 122 -20.33 21.92 4.01
CA ALA A 122 -21.03 23.11 3.52
C ALA A 122 -22.27 22.89 2.62
N PRO A 123 -23.19 23.93 2.53
CA PRO A 123 -24.49 23.75 1.90
C PRO A 123 -24.40 23.29 0.45
N PRO A 124 -25.29 22.40 0.02
CA PRO A 124 -25.20 21.79 -1.30
C PRO A 124 -25.62 22.79 -2.37
N VAL A 125 -24.75 23.02 -3.33
CA VAL A 125 -25.21 23.26 -4.71
C VAL A 125 -25.66 21.89 -5.19
N GLY A 126 -26.95 21.77 -5.45
CA GLY A 126 -27.58 20.50 -5.71
C GLY A 126 -26.92 19.69 -6.82
N ILE A 127 -26.97 18.40 -6.61
CA ILE A 127 -27.18 17.35 -7.63
C ILE A 127 -26.76 16.02 -6.99
N GLY A 128 -27.68 15.05 -6.92
CA GLY A 128 -27.47 13.62 -6.86
C GLY A 128 -26.69 13.00 -5.70
N PRO A 129 -26.87 11.73 -5.38
CA PRO A 129 -26.18 11.06 -4.29
C PRO A 129 -24.69 11.03 -4.60
N SER A 130 -23.93 11.88 -3.91
CA SER A 130 -22.47 11.87 -3.92
C SER A 130 -22.02 10.67 -3.09
N VAL A 131 -21.83 9.54 -3.76
CA VAL A 131 -21.03 8.45 -3.24
C VAL A 131 -19.62 9.02 -3.11
N ARG A 132 -19.09 9.16 -1.89
CA ARG A 132 -17.64 9.36 -1.73
C ARG A 132 -16.97 8.06 -2.19
N PRO A 133 -16.23 8.05 -3.28
CA PRO A 133 -15.46 6.86 -3.59
C PRO A 133 -14.30 6.80 -2.61
N ASP A 134 -14.21 5.74 -1.84
CA ASP A 134 -13.03 5.44 -1.03
C ASP A 134 -11.81 5.11 -1.92
N THR A 135 -12.08 4.87 -3.17
CA THR A 135 -11.09 4.75 -4.25
C THR A 135 -11.21 5.93 -5.21
N ILE A 136 -10.08 6.49 -5.60
CA ILE A 136 -10.02 7.52 -6.65
C ILE A 136 -10.05 6.79 -8.00
N PRO A 137 -11.00 7.10 -8.91
CA PRO A 137 -11.01 6.50 -10.24
C PRO A 137 -9.68 6.72 -10.96
N LEU A 138 -9.10 5.63 -11.49
CA LEU A 138 -7.89 5.73 -12.30
C LEU A 138 -8.20 6.36 -13.65
N PRO A 139 -7.35 7.27 -14.14
CA PRO A 139 -7.40 7.70 -15.52
C PRO A 139 -7.14 6.51 -16.47
N PRO A 140 -7.63 6.58 -17.74
CA PRO A 140 -7.34 5.54 -18.71
C PRO A 140 -5.84 5.31 -18.91
N GLY A 141 -5.45 4.07 -19.21
CA GLY A 141 -4.08 3.69 -19.46
C GLY A 141 -3.60 2.56 -18.55
N THR A 142 -2.33 2.24 -18.68
CA THR A 142 -1.66 1.25 -17.83
C THR A 142 -0.98 1.94 -16.66
N HIS A 143 -1.11 1.36 -15.47
CA HIS A 143 -0.57 1.90 -14.23
C HIS A 143 0.25 0.84 -13.48
N LEU A 144 1.24 1.28 -12.73
CA LEU A 144 1.82 0.49 -11.65
C LEU A 144 1.03 0.74 -10.38
N LEU A 145 0.64 -0.32 -9.70
CA LEU A 145 0.03 -0.27 -8.37
C LEU A 145 1.00 -0.88 -7.37
N PHE A 146 1.25 -0.21 -6.27
CA PHE A 146 2.12 -0.75 -5.22
C PHE A 146 1.58 -0.44 -3.83
N ALA A 147 1.86 -1.36 -2.92
CA ALA A 147 1.42 -1.29 -1.54
C ALA A 147 2.43 -0.56 -0.66
N GLN A 148 1.93 0.26 0.23
CA GLN A 148 2.63 0.82 1.39
C GLN A 148 1.78 0.58 2.64
N SER A 149 2.34 0.81 3.82
CA SER A 149 1.54 0.75 5.05
C SER A 149 0.39 1.76 4.97
N GLY A 150 -0.83 1.27 5.12
CA GLY A 150 -2.05 2.07 5.13
C GLY A 150 -2.52 2.60 3.78
N LYS A 151 -1.91 2.23 2.67
CA LYS A 151 -2.34 2.72 1.34
C LYS A 151 -1.87 1.86 0.17
N ILE A 152 -2.57 2.01 -0.95
CA ILE A 152 -2.12 1.58 -2.27
C ILE A 152 -1.96 2.82 -3.14
N GLU A 153 -0.78 2.99 -3.72
CA GLU A 153 -0.48 4.07 -4.66
C GLU A 153 -0.43 3.57 -6.10
N HIS A 154 -0.61 4.49 -7.02
CA HIS A 154 -0.39 4.22 -8.43
C HIS A 154 0.55 5.22 -9.07
N VAL A 155 1.27 4.76 -10.09
CA VAL A 155 2.07 5.56 -11.00
C VAL A 155 1.62 5.25 -12.43
N PRO A 156 1.09 6.23 -13.16
CA PRO A 156 0.75 6.04 -14.57
C PRO A 156 2.00 5.72 -15.39
N LEU A 157 1.84 4.87 -16.40
CA LEU A 157 2.88 4.59 -17.40
C LEU A 157 2.54 5.28 -18.72
N GLU A 158 3.53 5.94 -19.30
CA GLU A 158 3.49 6.46 -20.66
C GLU A 158 4.52 5.69 -21.50
N GLY A 159 4.06 4.73 -22.28
CA GLY A 159 4.92 3.67 -22.78
C GLY A 159 5.50 2.90 -21.60
N ASN A 160 6.82 2.80 -21.50
CA ASN A 160 7.50 2.16 -20.37
C ASN A 160 7.95 3.16 -19.28
N ASN A 161 7.73 4.44 -19.48
CA ASN A 161 8.19 5.48 -18.55
C ASN A 161 7.18 5.75 -17.43
N MET A 162 7.67 5.88 -16.22
CA MET A 162 6.85 6.26 -15.08
C MET A 162 6.52 7.75 -15.13
N LYS A 163 5.22 8.07 -15.19
CA LYS A 163 4.73 9.45 -15.15
C LYS A 163 4.61 9.91 -13.68
N LYS A 164 5.74 10.31 -13.12
CA LYS A 164 5.89 10.57 -11.67
C LYS A 164 4.98 11.66 -11.14
N ASN A 165 4.71 12.70 -11.92
CA ASN A 165 3.80 13.80 -11.54
C ASN A 165 2.33 13.38 -11.50
N GLY A 166 1.99 12.23 -12.06
CA GLY A 166 0.65 11.63 -12.00
C GLY A 166 0.47 10.63 -10.87
N ALA A 167 1.52 10.36 -10.08
CA ALA A 167 1.45 9.43 -8.96
C ALA A 167 0.53 9.96 -7.86
N LYS A 168 -0.37 9.10 -7.37
CA LYS A 168 -1.35 9.41 -6.32
C LYS A 168 -1.63 8.19 -5.47
N ALA A 169 -2.07 8.42 -4.24
CA ALA A 169 -2.73 7.36 -3.47
C ALA A 169 -4.05 6.99 -4.16
N LEU A 170 -4.20 5.72 -4.48
CA LEU A 170 -5.41 5.16 -5.06
C LEU A 170 -6.43 4.82 -3.98
N LEU A 171 -5.95 4.27 -2.89
CA LEU A 171 -6.74 3.79 -1.77
C LEU A 171 -5.99 4.09 -0.48
N HIS A 172 -6.69 4.68 0.49
CA HIS A 172 -6.17 4.96 1.82
C HIS A 172 -6.90 4.09 2.84
N ILE A 173 -6.18 3.21 3.50
CA ILE A 173 -6.70 2.27 4.50
C ILE A 173 -5.81 2.39 5.74
N PRO A 174 -6.03 3.40 6.59
CA PRO A 174 -5.22 3.61 7.78
C PRO A 174 -5.26 2.40 8.71
N ASP A 175 -4.20 2.18 9.46
CA ASP A 175 -4.04 1.09 10.42
C ASP A 175 -3.96 -0.33 9.80
N LYS A 176 -3.78 -0.43 8.49
CA LYS A 176 -3.60 -1.70 7.78
C LYS A 176 -2.16 -1.86 7.29
N VAL A 177 -1.67 -3.08 7.32
CA VAL A 177 -0.36 -3.43 6.75
C VAL A 177 -0.58 -4.24 5.49
N ILE A 178 -0.58 -3.54 4.36
CA ILE A 178 -0.85 -4.12 3.05
C ILE A 178 0.46 -4.65 2.48
N ILE A 179 0.49 -5.93 2.14
CA ILE A 179 1.68 -6.60 1.61
C ILE A 179 1.52 -6.93 0.13
N GLY A 180 0.58 -7.78 -0.23
CA GLY A 180 0.33 -8.20 -1.59
C GLY A 180 -0.69 -7.31 -2.29
N VAL A 181 -0.49 -7.06 -3.56
CA VAL A 181 -1.42 -6.35 -4.42
C VAL A 181 -1.52 -7.04 -5.77
N ALA A 182 -2.74 -7.18 -6.28
CA ALA A 182 -3.03 -7.74 -7.60
C ALA A 182 -4.18 -6.99 -8.26
N TYR A 183 -4.28 -7.10 -9.56
CA TYR A 183 -5.24 -6.34 -10.35
C TYR A 183 -6.02 -7.25 -11.30
N ASP A 184 -7.34 -7.13 -11.25
CA ASP A 184 -8.23 -7.75 -12.22
C ASP A 184 -8.50 -6.79 -13.37
N CYS A 185 -7.93 -7.09 -14.51
CA CYS A 185 -8.05 -6.26 -15.71
C CYS A 185 -9.43 -6.33 -16.38
N MET A 186 -10.24 -7.36 -16.09
CA MET A 186 -11.59 -7.47 -16.65
C MET A 186 -12.58 -6.55 -15.94
N ASP A 187 -12.67 -6.68 -14.62
CA ASP A 187 -13.62 -5.91 -13.81
C ASP A 187 -13.03 -4.60 -13.25
N LYS A 188 -11.76 -4.31 -13.59
CA LYS A 188 -11.03 -3.12 -13.10
C LYS A 188 -11.04 -3.03 -11.56
N MET A 189 -10.68 -4.14 -10.91
CA MET A 189 -10.64 -4.23 -9.45
C MET A 189 -9.23 -4.50 -8.95
N VAL A 190 -8.85 -3.83 -7.86
CA VAL A 190 -7.64 -4.09 -7.11
C VAL A 190 -7.94 -5.01 -5.94
N TYR A 191 -7.05 -5.98 -5.70
CA TYR A 191 -7.08 -6.92 -4.59
C TYR A 191 -5.82 -6.76 -3.76
N TRP A 192 -5.94 -6.91 -2.44
CA TRP A 192 -4.77 -6.82 -1.55
C TRP A 192 -4.89 -7.74 -0.35
N THR A 193 -3.74 -8.03 0.23
CA THR A 193 -3.61 -8.76 1.50
C THR A 193 -3.24 -7.80 2.61
N ASP A 194 -3.82 -7.99 3.78
CA ASP A 194 -3.51 -7.28 5.01
C ASP A 194 -3.08 -8.28 6.08
N ILE A 195 -1.93 -8.04 6.72
CA ILE A 195 -1.39 -8.92 7.76
C ILE A 195 -1.65 -8.40 9.18
N SER A 196 -2.10 -7.17 9.34
CA SER A 196 -2.34 -6.57 10.68
C SER A 196 -3.63 -7.07 11.32
N GLY A 197 -4.67 -7.29 10.53
CA GLY A 197 -5.87 -8.03 10.89
C GLY A 197 -6.14 -8.96 9.72
N PRO A 198 -5.59 -10.19 9.70
CA PRO A 198 -5.40 -10.97 8.50
C PRO A 198 -6.66 -11.04 7.65
N SER A 199 -6.57 -10.51 6.44
CA SER A 199 -7.70 -10.42 5.51
C SER A 199 -7.25 -10.28 4.06
N ILE A 200 -8.15 -10.60 3.14
CA ILE A 200 -8.02 -10.32 1.72
C ILE A 200 -9.23 -9.48 1.32
N SER A 201 -8.97 -8.37 0.64
CA SER A 201 -9.99 -7.40 0.26
C SER A 201 -9.86 -6.99 -1.20
N ARG A 202 -10.89 -6.37 -1.72
CA ARG A 202 -10.92 -5.82 -3.08
C ARG A 202 -11.65 -4.48 -3.14
N ALA A 203 -11.36 -3.70 -4.14
CA ALA A 203 -12.06 -2.45 -4.43
C ALA A 203 -12.10 -2.17 -5.93
N SER A 204 -13.18 -1.55 -6.40
CA SER A 204 -13.29 -1.12 -7.79
C SER A 204 -12.47 0.13 -8.04
N LEU A 205 -11.74 0.19 -9.15
CA LEU A 205 -11.05 1.38 -9.61
C LEU A 205 -11.97 2.42 -10.28
N HIS A 206 -13.26 2.09 -10.43
CA HIS A 206 -14.29 3.04 -10.84
C HIS A 206 -14.91 3.80 -9.67
N GLY A 207 -14.49 3.51 -8.44
CA GLY A 207 -15.01 4.06 -7.20
C GLY A 207 -15.89 3.06 -6.44
N GLY A 208 -16.16 3.37 -5.19
CA GLY A 208 -16.94 2.53 -4.28
C GLY A 208 -16.14 2.10 -3.05
N GLU A 209 -16.83 1.49 -2.11
CA GLU A 209 -16.21 1.05 -0.86
C GLU A 209 -15.46 -0.28 -1.04
N PRO A 210 -14.30 -0.43 -0.36
CA PRO A 210 -13.60 -1.70 -0.29
C PRO A 210 -14.47 -2.80 0.34
N THR A 211 -14.32 -4.01 -0.17
CA THR A 211 -15.02 -5.20 0.33
C THR A 211 -14.01 -6.25 0.76
N THR A 212 -14.13 -6.76 1.98
CA THR A 212 -13.33 -7.89 2.44
C THR A 212 -13.95 -9.19 1.98
N ILE A 213 -13.18 -10.01 1.25
CA ILE A 213 -13.64 -11.28 0.67
C ILE A 213 -13.23 -12.51 1.48
N ILE A 214 -12.09 -12.45 2.20
CA ILE A 214 -11.62 -13.51 3.11
C ILE A 214 -11.28 -12.87 4.46
N ARG A 215 -11.87 -13.39 5.55
CA ARG A 215 -11.74 -12.83 6.91
C ARG A 215 -11.27 -13.81 7.97
N THR A 216 -11.38 -15.08 7.69
CA THR A 216 -11.17 -16.14 8.69
C THR A 216 -10.15 -17.13 8.22
N ASP A 217 -9.54 -17.83 9.18
CA ASP A 217 -8.56 -18.88 8.92
C ASP A 217 -7.39 -18.41 8.04
N LEU A 218 -6.85 -17.24 8.40
CA LEU A 218 -5.67 -16.62 7.82
C LEU A 218 -4.65 -16.34 8.93
N GLY A 219 -3.38 -16.59 8.63
CA GLY A 219 -2.28 -16.26 9.52
C GLY A 219 -1.52 -15.02 9.04
N SER A 220 -0.75 -15.17 7.98
CA SER A 220 -0.03 -14.08 7.33
C SER A 220 -0.16 -14.20 5.80
N PRO A 221 -1.27 -13.73 5.23
CA PRO A 221 -1.46 -13.73 3.79
C PRO A 221 -0.56 -12.67 3.16
N GLU A 222 0.41 -13.08 2.36
CA GLU A 222 1.39 -12.16 1.79
C GLU A 222 1.31 -12.07 0.26
N GLY A 223 1.50 -13.18 -0.44
CA GLY A 223 1.40 -13.21 -1.89
C GLY A 223 -0.03 -13.36 -2.37
N ILE A 224 -0.35 -12.73 -3.49
CA ILE A 224 -1.67 -12.77 -4.11
C ILE A 224 -1.55 -12.75 -5.63
N ALA A 225 -2.32 -13.57 -6.32
CA ALA A 225 -2.38 -13.64 -7.77
C ALA A 225 -3.81 -13.88 -8.27
N LEU A 226 -4.14 -13.30 -9.41
CA LEU A 226 -5.46 -13.39 -10.00
C LEU A 226 -5.41 -14.12 -11.35
N ASP A 227 -6.26 -15.12 -11.48
CA ASP A 227 -6.61 -15.72 -12.75
C ASP A 227 -7.84 -15.00 -13.32
N HIS A 228 -7.61 -14.02 -14.19
CA HIS A 228 -8.68 -13.22 -14.77
C HIS A 228 -9.56 -13.99 -15.75
N LEU A 229 -9.06 -15.07 -16.35
CA LEU A 229 -9.83 -15.92 -17.27
C LEU A 229 -10.76 -16.88 -16.51
N GLY A 230 -10.22 -17.62 -15.54
CA GLY A 230 -10.98 -18.56 -14.72
C GLY A 230 -11.72 -17.90 -13.56
N ARG A 231 -11.50 -16.62 -13.31
CA ARG A 231 -12.11 -15.84 -12.20
C ARG A 231 -11.77 -16.38 -10.83
N ASN A 232 -10.48 -16.68 -10.61
CA ASN A 232 -9.98 -17.23 -9.35
C ASN A 232 -8.91 -16.32 -8.74
N ILE A 233 -8.78 -16.41 -7.41
CA ILE A 233 -7.73 -15.77 -6.64
C ILE A 233 -6.90 -16.84 -5.92
N PHE A 234 -5.57 -16.69 -5.99
CA PHE A 234 -4.60 -17.52 -5.29
C PHE A 234 -3.84 -16.68 -4.28
N TRP A 235 -3.52 -17.23 -3.13
CA TRP A 235 -2.67 -16.56 -2.15
C TRP A 235 -1.79 -17.52 -1.40
N THR A 236 -0.70 -17.00 -0.86
CA THR A 236 0.21 -17.70 0.05
C THR A 236 -0.04 -17.23 1.47
N ASP A 237 0.07 -18.14 2.42
CA ASP A 237 0.04 -17.83 3.85
C ASP A 237 1.33 -18.36 4.48
N SER A 238 2.20 -17.43 4.89
CA SER A 238 3.53 -17.77 5.41
C SER A 238 3.52 -18.21 6.88
N GLN A 239 2.43 -17.99 7.59
CA GLN A 239 2.27 -18.47 8.97
C GLN A 239 1.60 -19.85 9.00
N LEU A 240 0.66 -20.10 8.10
CA LEU A 240 -0.04 -21.37 8.00
C LEU A 240 0.64 -22.35 7.01
N ASP A 241 1.72 -21.90 6.36
CA ASP A 241 2.51 -22.68 5.39
C ASP A 241 1.68 -23.35 4.31
N ARG A 242 0.81 -22.55 3.67
CA ARG A 242 -0.09 -23.09 2.66
C ARG A 242 -0.35 -22.12 1.51
N ILE A 243 -0.83 -22.69 0.41
CA ILE A 243 -1.36 -21.98 -0.76
C ILE A 243 -2.82 -22.33 -0.90
N GLU A 244 -3.65 -21.32 -1.06
CA GLU A 244 -5.09 -21.45 -1.19
C GLU A 244 -5.61 -20.81 -2.46
N VAL A 245 -6.79 -21.23 -2.88
CA VAL A 245 -7.52 -20.71 -4.03
C VAL A 245 -8.98 -20.50 -3.68
N ALA A 246 -9.58 -19.45 -4.25
CA ALA A 246 -11.01 -19.18 -4.15
C ALA A 246 -11.53 -18.51 -5.43
N ARG A 247 -12.84 -18.35 -5.54
CA ARG A 247 -13.41 -17.42 -6.53
C ARG A 247 -13.07 -15.99 -6.15
N LEU A 248 -13.14 -15.05 -7.11
CA LEU A 248 -12.82 -13.63 -6.89
C LEU A 248 -13.71 -12.93 -5.85
N ASP A 249 -14.83 -13.53 -5.48
CA ASP A 249 -15.71 -13.05 -4.39
C ASP A 249 -15.44 -13.76 -3.04
N GLY A 250 -14.43 -14.63 -2.99
CA GLY A 250 -14.05 -15.38 -1.79
C GLY A 250 -14.80 -16.69 -1.58
N ARG A 251 -15.78 -17.02 -2.43
CA ARG A 251 -16.52 -18.28 -2.34
C ARG A 251 -15.71 -19.45 -2.88
N GLN A 252 -16.13 -20.68 -2.58
CA GLN A 252 -15.49 -21.93 -3.02
C GLN A 252 -14.00 -22.01 -2.67
N ARG A 253 -13.65 -21.52 -1.50
CA ARG A 253 -12.28 -21.53 -0.98
C ARG A 253 -11.77 -22.95 -0.76
N ARG A 254 -10.55 -23.22 -1.19
CA ARG A 254 -9.87 -24.51 -1.02
C ARG A 254 -8.40 -24.31 -0.70
N ILE A 255 -7.85 -25.21 0.11
CA ILE A 255 -6.42 -25.36 0.27
C ILE A 255 -5.90 -26.10 -0.97
N LEU A 256 -4.97 -25.50 -1.69
CA LEU A 256 -4.32 -26.12 -2.86
C LEU A 256 -3.10 -26.94 -2.43
N PHE A 257 -2.26 -26.36 -1.55
CA PHE A 257 -1.09 -27.00 -0.97
C PHE A 257 -0.95 -26.66 0.51
N ASP A 258 -0.67 -27.66 1.34
CA ASP A 258 -0.39 -27.54 2.76
C ASP A 258 0.78 -28.40 3.22
N THR A 259 1.54 -28.96 2.28
CA THR A 259 2.71 -29.78 2.53
C THR A 259 3.91 -29.33 1.72
N GLY A 260 5.12 -29.56 2.26
CA GLY A 260 6.35 -29.17 1.59
C GLY A 260 6.55 -27.67 1.42
N LEU A 261 5.91 -26.86 2.24
CA LEU A 261 6.03 -25.39 2.31
C LEU A 261 6.55 -25.01 3.69
N VAL A 262 7.51 -24.10 3.73
CA VAL A 262 8.08 -23.59 5.00
C VAL A 262 7.76 -22.11 5.20
N ASN A 263 7.79 -21.34 4.14
CA ASN A 263 7.47 -19.92 4.18
C ASN A 263 7.12 -19.42 2.77
N PRO A 264 5.96 -19.83 2.22
CA PRO A 264 5.57 -19.40 0.88
C PRO A 264 5.30 -17.89 0.87
N ARG A 265 5.81 -17.20 -0.15
CA ARG A 265 5.72 -15.75 -0.25
C ARG A 265 5.08 -15.27 -1.54
N ALA A 266 5.89 -15.00 -2.56
CA ALA A 266 5.38 -14.52 -3.83
C ALA A 266 4.64 -15.62 -4.58
N ILE A 267 3.59 -15.24 -5.30
CA ILE A 267 2.80 -16.13 -6.15
C ILE A 267 2.34 -15.39 -7.39
N VAL A 268 2.41 -16.04 -8.54
CA VAL A 268 1.90 -15.52 -9.82
C VAL A 268 1.26 -16.63 -10.63
N VAL A 269 0.38 -16.23 -11.52
CA VAL A 269 -0.31 -17.14 -12.46
C VAL A 269 0.00 -16.76 -13.91
N ASP A 270 -0.03 -17.76 -14.76
CA ASP A 270 -0.18 -17.64 -16.20
C ASP A 270 -1.55 -18.19 -16.59
N PRO A 271 -2.59 -17.36 -16.67
CA PRO A 271 -3.94 -17.83 -16.91
C PRO A 271 -4.12 -18.48 -18.28
N VAL A 272 -3.37 -18.02 -19.29
CA VAL A 272 -3.45 -18.52 -20.66
C VAL A 272 -2.99 -19.96 -20.78
N ARG A 273 -1.90 -20.32 -20.05
CA ARG A 273 -1.33 -21.69 -20.07
C ARG A 273 -1.74 -22.52 -18.87
N GLY A 274 -2.43 -21.91 -17.90
CA GLY A 274 -2.90 -22.60 -16.71
C GLY A 274 -1.81 -22.93 -15.69
N ASN A 275 -0.74 -22.14 -15.63
CA ASN A 275 0.39 -22.37 -14.73
C ASN A 275 0.35 -21.47 -13.50
N LEU A 276 0.84 -22.03 -12.40
CA LEU A 276 1.03 -21.35 -11.11
C LEU A 276 2.51 -21.41 -10.74
N TYR A 277 3.04 -20.29 -10.24
CA TYR A 277 4.44 -20.18 -9.78
C TYR A 277 4.45 -19.52 -8.41
N TRP A 278 5.31 -19.98 -7.50
CA TRP A 278 5.48 -19.37 -6.18
C TRP A 278 6.90 -19.53 -5.67
N THR A 279 7.26 -18.69 -4.72
CA THR A 279 8.53 -18.76 -3.99
C THR A 279 8.29 -19.34 -2.60
N ASP A 280 9.23 -20.17 -2.13
CA ASP A 280 9.29 -20.61 -0.75
C ASP A 280 10.56 -20.07 -0.09
N TRP A 281 10.37 -19.26 0.92
CA TRP A 281 11.43 -18.58 1.63
C TRP A 281 11.98 -19.44 2.78
N ASN A 282 12.29 -20.70 2.48
CA ASN A 282 12.98 -21.59 3.38
C ASN A 282 14.47 -21.20 3.43
N ARG A 283 14.95 -20.76 4.58
CA ARG A 283 16.34 -20.29 4.73
C ARG A 283 17.38 -21.33 4.40
N GLU A 284 17.09 -22.61 4.65
CA GLU A 284 18.01 -23.72 4.40
C GLU A 284 17.95 -24.20 2.94
N ALA A 285 16.78 -24.11 2.33
CA ALA A 285 16.56 -24.57 0.96
C ALA A 285 15.51 -23.70 0.25
N PRO A 286 15.82 -22.43 -0.04
CA PRO A 286 14.90 -21.57 -0.78
C PRO A 286 14.67 -22.13 -2.19
N LYS A 287 13.44 -22.00 -2.68
CA LYS A 287 13.04 -22.55 -3.97
C LYS A 287 11.96 -21.74 -4.66
N ILE A 288 11.88 -21.91 -5.97
CA ILE A 288 10.73 -21.51 -6.78
C ILE A 288 10.10 -22.78 -7.31
N GLU A 289 8.81 -22.93 -7.08
CA GLU A 289 8.03 -24.08 -7.52
C GLU A 289 6.98 -23.67 -8.56
N THR A 290 6.50 -24.64 -9.28
CA THR A 290 5.41 -24.51 -10.25
C THR A 290 4.45 -25.69 -10.18
N SER A 291 3.22 -25.44 -10.59
CA SER A 291 2.20 -26.46 -10.82
C SER A 291 1.21 -25.95 -11.86
N TYR A 292 0.28 -26.79 -12.26
CA TYR A 292 -0.94 -26.25 -12.88
C TYR A 292 -1.82 -25.59 -11.82
N MET A 293 -2.74 -24.72 -12.27
CA MET A 293 -3.63 -23.99 -11.35
C MET A 293 -4.59 -24.90 -10.57
N ASP A 294 -4.80 -26.13 -11.01
CA ASP A 294 -5.57 -27.16 -10.30
C ASP A 294 -4.76 -27.91 -9.23
N GLY A 295 -3.47 -27.60 -9.08
CA GLY A 295 -2.55 -28.23 -8.14
C GLY A 295 -1.83 -29.46 -8.69
N THR A 296 -2.13 -29.91 -9.88
CA THR A 296 -1.43 -31.04 -10.51
C THR A 296 -0.06 -30.64 -11.04
N ASN A 297 0.81 -31.63 -11.27
CA ASN A 297 2.16 -31.42 -11.83
C ASN A 297 3.04 -30.46 -11.03
N ARG A 298 2.95 -30.51 -9.68
CA ARG A 298 3.83 -29.73 -8.80
C ARG A 298 5.27 -30.20 -8.90
N ARG A 299 6.18 -29.26 -9.10
CA ARG A 299 7.63 -29.53 -9.19
C ARG A 299 8.44 -28.30 -8.80
N ILE A 300 9.69 -28.55 -8.39
CA ILE A 300 10.67 -27.50 -8.14
C ILE A 300 11.20 -27.01 -9.50
N LEU A 301 11.12 -25.70 -9.74
CA LEU A 301 11.61 -25.07 -10.95
C LEU A 301 13.03 -24.50 -10.77
N VAL A 302 13.30 -23.86 -9.63
CA VAL A 302 14.62 -23.29 -9.28
C VAL A 302 14.92 -23.63 -7.82
N LYS A 303 16.11 -24.16 -7.54
CA LYS A 303 16.58 -24.49 -6.18
C LYS A 303 18.00 -24.02 -5.88
N ASP A 304 18.76 -23.64 -6.89
CA ASP A 304 20.16 -23.25 -6.75
C ASP A 304 20.29 -21.72 -6.82
N ASP A 305 21.31 -21.17 -6.15
CA ASP A 305 21.59 -19.72 -6.13
C ASP A 305 20.39 -18.84 -5.79
N LEU A 306 19.63 -19.24 -4.79
CA LEU A 306 18.55 -18.45 -4.19
C LEU A 306 18.91 -18.13 -2.74
N GLY A 307 18.48 -16.97 -2.27
CA GLY A 307 18.62 -16.54 -0.88
C GLY A 307 17.28 -16.18 -0.28
N LEU A 308 16.77 -15.00 -0.58
CA LEU A 308 15.48 -14.47 -0.15
C LEU A 308 14.65 -14.09 -1.38
N PRO A 309 14.02 -15.06 -2.07
CA PRO A 309 13.20 -14.79 -3.26
C PRO A 309 11.88 -14.15 -2.87
N ASN A 310 11.89 -12.82 -2.72
CA ASN A 310 10.77 -12.05 -2.19
C ASN A 310 9.67 -11.76 -3.22
N GLY A 311 10.02 -11.55 -4.46
CA GLY A 311 9.10 -11.13 -5.51
C GLY A 311 9.20 -11.98 -6.77
N LEU A 312 8.09 -12.17 -7.43
CA LEU A 312 7.94 -13.02 -8.62
C LEU A 312 6.97 -12.36 -9.59
N THR A 313 7.25 -12.42 -10.87
CA THR A 313 6.34 -11.97 -11.93
C THR A 313 6.46 -12.87 -13.16
N PHE A 314 5.34 -13.07 -13.84
CA PHE A 314 5.30 -13.73 -15.13
C PHE A 314 4.88 -12.72 -16.19
N ASP A 315 5.73 -12.54 -17.20
CA ASP A 315 5.44 -11.67 -18.31
C ASP A 315 4.72 -12.47 -19.42
N PRO A 316 3.44 -12.21 -19.66
CA PRO A 316 2.65 -12.98 -20.64
C PRO A 316 3.11 -12.76 -22.08
N TYR A 317 3.77 -11.66 -22.37
CA TYR A 317 4.22 -11.34 -23.74
C TYR A 317 5.51 -12.05 -24.12
N SER A 318 6.48 -12.09 -23.21
CA SER A 318 7.75 -12.78 -23.43
C SER A 318 7.77 -14.21 -22.92
N SER A 319 6.75 -14.64 -22.16
CA SER A 319 6.70 -15.92 -21.46
C SER A 319 7.85 -16.15 -20.49
N MET A 320 8.38 -15.07 -19.95
CA MET A 320 9.48 -15.09 -18.98
C MET A 320 8.95 -15.01 -17.56
N LEU A 321 9.47 -15.90 -16.72
CA LEU A 321 9.33 -15.80 -15.26
C LEU A 321 10.52 -15.03 -14.71
N CYS A 322 10.25 -13.95 -13.99
CA CYS A 322 11.29 -13.12 -13.40
C CYS A 322 11.09 -13.03 -11.89
N TRP A 323 12.19 -12.93 -11.14
CA TRP A 323 12.14 -12.80 -9.69
C TRP A 323 13.22 -11.84 -9.18
N VAL A 324 12.96 -11.31 -8.00
CA VAL A 324 13.91 -10.51 -7.21
C VAL A 324 14.25 -11.22 -5.93
N ASP A 325 15.53 -11.23 -5.60
CA ASP A 325 16.08 -11.92 -4.45
C ASP A 325 16.91 -10.96 -3.61
N ALA A 326 16.49 -10.71 -2.36
CA ALA A 326 17.17 -9.81 -1.45
C ALA A 326 18.41 -10.44 -0.81
N GLY A 327 18.50 -11.76 -0.78
CA GLY A 327 19.66 -12.49 -0.27
C GLY A 327 20.81 -12.51 -1.26
N THR A 328 20.56 -12.85 -2.51
CA THR A 328 21.54 -12.82 -3.60
C THR A 328 21.72 -11.43 -4.22
N LYS A 329 20.81 -10.50 -3.94
CA LYS A 329 20.79 -9.13 -4.49
C LYS A 329 20.74 -9.12 -6.02
N ARG A 330 19.85 -9.92 -6.58
CA ARG A 330 19.71 -10.10 -8.02
C ARG A 330 18.25 -9.97 -8.47
N LEU A 331 18.13 -9.56 -9.72
CA LEU A 331 16.93 -9.70 -10.52
C LEU A 331 17.28 -10.65 -11.67
N GLU A 332 16.54 -11.74 -11.77
CA GLU A 332 16.79 -12.80 -12.75
C GLU A 332 15.50 -13.18 -13.48
N CYS A 333 15.65 -13.71 -14.68
CA CYS A 333 14.55 -14.22 -15.48
C CYS A 333 14.90 -15.57 -16.10
N MET A 334 13.88 -16.37 -16.36
CA MET A 334 13.98 -17.60 -17.12
C MET A 334 12.70 -17.86 -17.91
N ASN A 335 12.82 -18.60 -19.00
CA ASN A 335 11.63 -19.23 -19.61
C ASN A 335 11.38 -20.55 -18.88
N PRO A 336 10.19 -20.76 -18.28
CA PRO A 336 9.91 -21.98 -17.52
C PRO A 336 9.97 -23.28 -18.32
N ASN A 337 9.86 -23.20 -19.64
CA ASN A 337 9.90 -24.34 -20.55
C ASN A 337 11.29 -24.56 -21.18
N GLN A 338 12.24 -23.68 -20.90
CA GLN A 338 13.60 -23.74 -21.42
C GLN A 338 14.57 -23.61 -20.26
N LEU A 339 15.54 -24.50 -20.18
CA LEU A 339 16.60 -24.41 -19.17
C LEU A 339 17.54 -23.25 -19.51
N GLY A 340 17.50 -22.19 -18.73
CA GLY A 340 18.40 -21.05 -18.89
C GLY A 340 17.98 -19.87 -18.02
N ARG A 341 18.74 -19.61 -16.96
CA ARG A 341 18.60 -18.42 -16.12
C ARG A 341 19.44 -17.29 -16.70
N ARG A 342 18.85 -16.12 -16.74
CA ARG A 342 19.54 -14.90 -17.10
C ARG A 342 19.52 -13.94 -15.94
N LYS A 343 20.69 -13.52 -15.47
CA LYS A 343 20.83 -12.41 -14.55
C LYS A 343 20.57 -11.11 -15.32
N ILE A 344 19.57 -10.36 -14.86
CA ILE A 344 19.24 -9.06 -15.44
C ILE A 344 20.06 -7.97 -14.76
N VAL A 345 20.02 -7.91 -13.42
CA VAL A 345 20.79 -6.96 -12.61
C VAL A 345 21.31 -7.64 -11.36
N GLU A 346 22.54 -7.28 -10.97
CA GLU A 346 23.19 -7.70 -9.74
C GLU A 346 23.49 -6.48 -8.85
N GLY A 347 23.65 -6.72 -7.56
CA GLY A 347 24.00 -5.69 -6.58
C GLY A 347 22.85 -4.75 -6.21
N ILE A 348 21.61 -5.14 -6.49
CA ILE A 348 20.43 -4.43 -6.00
C ILE A 348 20.33 -4.53 -4.48
N GLN A 349 19.72 -3.54 -3.82
CA GLN A 349 19.85 -3.42 -2.37
C GLN A 349 18.95 -4.37 -1.60
N TYR A 350 17.64 -4.07 -1.53
CA TYR A 350 16.68 -4.95 -0.85
C TYR A 350 15.35 -4.97 -1.62
N PRO A 351 15.25 -5.75 -2.70
CA PRO A 351 14.05 -5.84 -3.49
C PRO A 351 12.98 -6.66 -2.76
N PHE A 352 11.71 -6.28 -2.91
CA PHE A 352 10.59 -6.99 -2.33
C PHE A 352 9.61 -7.53 -3.38
N GLY A 353 8.95 -6.65 -4.12
CA GLY A 353 8.02 -7.03 -5.19
C GLY A 353 8.56 -6.70 -6.56
N VAL A 354 8.07 -7.38 -7.58
CA VAL A 354 8.43 -7.14 -8.97
C VAL A 354 7.22 -7.34 -9.89
N THR A 355 7.15 -6.53 -10.93
CA THR A 355 6.17 -6.67 -12.01
C THR A 355 6.80 -6.30 -13.35
N SER A 356 6.16 -6.66 -14.44
CA SER A 356 6.65 -6.41 -15.79
C SER A 356 5.67 -5.59 -16.61
N TYR A 357 6.20 -4.72 -17.46
CA TYR A 357 5.45 -4.08 -18.54
C TYR A 357 6.38 -3.67 -19.68
N GLY A 358 6.03 -4.06 -20.90
CA GLY A 358 6.84 -3.79 -22.07
C GLY A 358 8.28 -4.32 -21.93
N LYS A 359 9.27 -3.47 -22.15
CA LYS A 359 10.67 -3.84 -22.00
C LYS A 359 11.19 -3.74 -20.56
N ASN A 360 10.42 -3.19 -19.64
CA ASN A 360 10.84 -2.96 -18.27
C ASN A 360 10.35 -4.00 -17.29
N LEU A 361 11.17 -4.23 -16.28
CA LEU A 361 10.81 -4.79 -15.00
C LEU A 361 10.82 -3.67 -13.97
N TYR A 362 9.81 -3.66 -13.09
CA TYR A 362 9.68 -2.68 -12.02
C TYR A 362 9.68 -3.43 -10.70
N TYR A 363 10.57 -3.05 -9.79
CA TYR A 363 10.62 -3.66 -8.47
C TYR A 363 10.61 -2.62 -7.36
N THR A 364 10.08 -2.99 -6.20
CA THR A 364 10.11 -2.18 -4.99
C THR A 364 11.37 -2.48 -4.19
N ASP A 365 12.05 -1.45 -3.72
CA ASP A 365 13.28 -1.58 -2.94
C ASP A 365 13.12 -0.93 -1.57
N TRP A 366 13.33 -1.70 -0.51
CA TRP A 366 13.15 -1.25 0.86
C TRP A 366 14.21 -0.26 1.34
N ARG A 367 15.42 -0.36 0.83
CA ARG A 367 16.50 0.56 1.23
C ARG A 367 16.43 1.88 0.50
N ARG A 368 15.91 1.86 -0.71
CA ARG A 368 15.73 3.06 -1.53
C ARG A 368 14.39 3.74 -1.30
N ASP A 369 13.43 3.06 -0.65
CA ASP A 369 12.02 3.50 -0.55
C ASP A 369 11.47 3.90 -1.93
N ALA A 370 11.74 3.10 -2.93
CA ALA A 370 11.50 3.45 -4.33
C ALA A 370 10.98 2.28 -5.16
N VAL A 371 10.27 2.63 -6.22
CA VAL A 371 10.03 1.76 -7.37
C VAL A 371 11.16 1.97 -8.35
N VAL A 372 11.86 0.91 -8.73
CA VAL A 372 13.01 0.94 -9.63
C VAL A 372 12.64 0.29 -10.95
N ALA A 373 12.89 0.96 -12.04
CA ALA A 373 12.66 0.45 -13.40
C ALA A 373 13.97 0.00 -14.04
N VAL A 374 13.99 -1.22 -14.56
CA VAL A 374 15.13 -1.83 -15.24
C VAL A 374 14.71 -2.26 -16.64
N ASP A 375 15.47 -1.84 -17.64
CA ASP A 375 15.34 -2.37 -19.00
C ASP A 375 15.93 -3.77 -19.04
N ARG A 376 15.08 -4.80 -19.23
CA ARG A 376 15.50 -6.20 -19.23
C ARG A 376 16.28 -6.63 -20.47
N MET A 377 16.20 -5.85 -21.54
CA MET A 377 16.93 -6.16 -22.79
C MET A 377 18.40 -5.77 -22.71
N ILE A 378 18.67 -4.61 -22.15
CA ILE A 378 20.02 -4.07 -21.98
C ILE A 378 20.56 -4.18 -20.55
N SER A 379 19.76 -4.70 -19.62
CA SER A 379 20.15 -4.96 -18.22
C SER A 379 20.64 -3.72 -17.47
N VAL A 380 19.95 -2.59 -17.64
CA VAL A 380 20.31 -1.30 -17.04
C VAL A 380 19.10 -0.70 -16.34
N GLU A 381 19.32 -0.18 -15.12
CA GLU A 381 18.34 0.69 -14.47
C GLU A 381 18.16 1.96 -15.31
N ASN A 382 16.93 2.28 -15.66
CA ASN A 382 16.63 3.43 -16.51
C ASN A 382 15.76 4.49 -15.82
N ASP A 383 15.12 4.17 -14.71
CA ASP A 383 14.31 5.12 -13.94
C ASP A 383 14.08 4.65 -12.51
N ASN A 384 13.67 5.56 -11.64
CA ASN A 384 13.19 5.25 -10.29
C ASN A 384 12.17 6.30 -9.83
N PHE A 385 11.29 5.89 -8.92
CA PHE A 385 10.27 6.75 -8.33
C PHE A 385 10.25 6.57 -6.80
N GLN A 386 10.41 7.67 -6.07
CA GLN A 386 10.24 7.73 -4.62
C GLN A 386 8.91 8.41 -4.30
N PRO A 387 8.00 7.75 -3.57
CA PRO A 387 6.77 8.39 -3.10
C PRO A 387 7.07 9.61 -2.21
N HIS A 388 6.17 10.58 -2.23
CA HIS A 388 6.32 11.80 -1.42
C HIS A 388 6.44 11.50 0.08
N LYS A 389 5.67 10.55 0.58
CA LYS A 389 5.80 10.06 1.94
C LYS A 389 6.65 8.79 1.92
N ARG A 390 7.86 8.89 2.43
CA ARG A 390 8.76 7.74 2.52
C ARG A 390 8.23 6.72 3.50
N SER A 391 8.07 5.52 3.04
CA SER A 391 7.82 4.32 3.85
C SER A 391 8.22 3.10 3.03
N ARG A 392 8.28 1.93 3.64
CA ARG A 392 8.54 0.69 2.91
C ARG A 392 7.47 0.44 1.87
N LEU A 393 7.93 0.08 0.67
CA LEU A 393 7.08 -0.39 -0.41
C LEU A 393 7.05 -1.91 -0.39
N TYR A 394 5.87 -2.47 -0.52
CA TYR A 394 5.68 -3.92 -0.51
C TYR A 394 5.38 -4.46 -1.92
N GLY A 395 4.31 -5.21 -2.10
CA GLY A 395 3.94 -5.76 -3.39
C GLY A 395 3.68 -4.70 -4.46
N ILE A 396 3.92 -5.06 -5.69
CA ILE A 396 3.69 -4.24 -6.88
C ILE A 396 3.06 -5.09 -7.97
N THR A 397 2.13 -4.50 -8.72
CA THR A 397 1.50 -5.14 -9.88
C THR A 397 1.28 -4.14 -11.00
N THR A 398 1.09 -4.64 -12.19
CA THR A 398 0.73 -3.82 -13.37
C THR A 398 -0.77 -3.89 -13.59
N ALA A 399 -1.43 -2.73 -13.51
CA ALA A 399 -2.82 -2.57 -13.90
C ALA A 399 -2.86 -2.28 -15.41
N PHE A 400 -2.97 -3.33 -16.20
CA PHE A 400 -3.03 -3.23 -17.66
C PHE A 400 -4.31 -2.53 -18.11
N ALA A 401 -4.19 -1.63 -19.08
CA ALA A 401 -5.35 -0.99 -19.71
C ALA A 401 -6.27 -2.02 -20.37
N GLN A 402 -5.69 -3.07 -20.93
CA GLN A 402 -6.38 -4.23 -21.51
C GLN A 402 -5.78 -5.52 -20.98
N CYS A 403 -6.60 -6.54 -20.78
CA CYS A 403 -6.12 -7.82 -20.27
C CYS A 403 -5.07 -8.45 -21.20
N PRO A 404 -3.96 -8.96 -20.65
CA PRO A 404 -3.03 -9.76 -21.43
C PRO A 404 -3.69 -11.04 -21.95
N GLY A 405 -3.45 -11.40 -23.22
CA GLY A 405 -3.97 -12.63 -23.82
C GLY A 405 -5.47 -12.62 -24.17
N GLY A 406 -6.13 -11.47 -24.09
CA GLY A 406 -7.49 -11.28 -24.59
C GLY A 406 -7.47 -10.76 -26.03
N ASN A 407 -8.05 -11.51 -26.94
CA ASN A 407 -8.58 -11.00 -28.19
C ASN A 407 -10.00 -10.55 -27.95
#